data_6ea8adcbb47e96aa9a4da69c1b010abd
#
_entry.id   6ea8adcbb47e96aa9a4da69c1b010abd
#
_cell.length_a   1.000
_cell.length_b   1.000
_cell.length_c   1.000
_cell.angle_alpha   90.00
_cell.angle_beta   90.00
_cell.angle_gamma   90.00
#
_symmetry.space_group_name_H-M   'P 1'
#
loop_
_entity.id
_entity.type
_entity.pdbx_description
1 polymer ?
#
loop_
_entity_poly.entity_id
_entity_poly.type
_entity_poly.pdbx_seq_one_letter_code
_entity_poly.pdbx_strand_id
1 'polypeptide(L)'
;SPIDLISSFSQRKFGANGFYASPSATEQYEETQASLLGISTVIQSENLIIKPRIYWKRGQDEYVYIRDNPSVYRNLHITNKVGAETNVSYRSDIGITGFGIDISRVFISSNNLGNRNRTMANLFLEHRFKLAEGTIDVTPGVAVTYFSDFKFHAFPGLDIGFKVSDNVKVYGNLGVTYRIPTYTDLYYNDRSTIGNPNLKPEEAFAQEIGLKYNSGKFTTTIAIFNRDASNLIDFIRPDITSKYVATNIAKVRTQGFELNTDYRFKLKEFNQTVSFGYNFLEDDILNQNKELSRYSLNTLKHQFTSRFSSQFFKNIRQNIVYKHAERTVGSSYNVWDASIIADFNSVSFTVTANNIFDTEYIEAGYVPMPSSSLLFGMRFRL
;
A
#
# COMPACT_ATOMS: atom_id res chain seq x y z
N SER A 1 18.14 2.24 27.79
CA SER A 1 17.34 1.91 26.58
C SER A 1 18.28 1.43 25.50
N PRO A 2 18.00 0.32 24.80
CA PRO A 2 18.82 -0.13 23.71
C PRO A 2 18.76 0.88 22.55
N ILE A 3 19.86 0.98 21.82
CA ILE A 3 19.93 1.74 20.56
C ILE A 3 19.86 0.72 19.43
N ASP A 4 18.92 0.90 18.54
CA ASP A 4 18.77 0.08 17.35
C ASP A 4 19.37 0.80 16.15
N LEU A 5 20.27 0.12 15.42
CA LEU A 5 20.83 0.57 14.17
C LEU A 5 20.24 -0.31 13.04
N ILE A 6 19.67 0.31 12.05
CA ILE A 6 19.21 -0.37 10.82
C ILE A 6 20.00 0.12 9.63
N SER A 7 20.52 -0.81 8.83
CA SER A 7 21.15 -0.52 7.55
C SER A 7 20.69 -1.54 6.52
N SER A 8 20.30 -1.08 5.34
CA SER A 8 19.99 -1.97 4.23
C SER A 8 20.40 -1.36 2.90
N PHE A 9 20.75 -2.25 1.97
CA PHE A 9 20.99 -1.92 0.57
C PHE A 9 20.33 -2.97 -0.32
N SER A 10 19.71 -2.55 -1.39
CA SER A 10 19.17 -3.44 -2.43
C SER A 10 19.43 -2.86 -3.80
N GLN A 11 19.68 -3.75 -4.76
CA GLN A 11 19.80 -3.43 -6.19
C GLN A 11 18.97 -4.44 -6.98
N ARG A 12 18.26 -3.97 -7.99
CA ARG A 12 17.46 -4.79 -8.90
C ARG A 12 17.71 -4.34 -10.33
N LYS A 13 17.75 -5.31 -11.25
CA LYS A 13 17.90 -5.10 -12.69
C LYS A 13 16.91 -6.00 -13.40
N PHE A 14 16.06 -5.43 -14.22
CA PHE A 14 14.98 -6.20 -14.86
C PHE A 14 14.52 -5.57 -16.17
N GLY A 15 13.85 -6.37 -17.01
CA GLY A 15 13.11 -5.90 -18.17
C GLY A 15 11.85 -5.17 -17.74
N ALA A 16 11.54 -4.03 -18.36
CA ALA A 16 10.37 -3.21 -18.06
C ALA A 16 9.36 -3.18 -19.23
N ASN A 17 9.34 -4.22 -20.04
CA ASN A 17 8.51 -4.31 -21.24
C ASN A 17 7.01 -4.20 -20.92
N GLY A 18 6.30 -3.34 -21.69
CA GLY A 18 4.86 -3.15 -21.55
C GLY A 18 4.41 -2.32 -20.35
N PHE A 19 5.31 -1.91 -19.46
CA PHE A 19 4.93 -1.15 -18.27
C PHE A 19 4.79 0.35 -18.56
N TYR A 20 5.81 0.97 -19.17
CA TYR A 20 5.82 2.42 -19.44
C TYR A 20 5.46 2.78 -20.89
N ALA A 21 5.53 1.82 -21.81
CA ALA A 21 5.25 1.99 -23.21
C ALA A 21 4.37 0.87 -23.76
N SER A 22 4.10 0.91 -25.10
CA SER A 22 3.28 -0.11 -25.74
C SER A 22 3.90 -1.51 -25.64
N PRO A 23 3.10 -2.59 -25.78
CA PRO A 23 3.61 -3.96 -25.80
C PRO A 23 4.65 -4.24 -26.88
N SER A 24 4.68 -3.45 -27.95
CA SER A 24 5.67 -3.57 -29.03
C SER A 24 7.08 -3.07 -28.65
N ALA A 25 7.21 -2.35 -27.54
CA ALA A 25 8.51 -1.90 -27.02
C ALA A 25 9.11 -3.01 -26.13
N THR A 26 9.95 -3.86 -26.71
CA THR A 26 10.47 -5.10 -26.07
C THR A 26 11.88 -4.96 -25.48
N GLU A 27 12.54 -3.80 -25.67
CA GLU A 27 13.92 -3.57 -25.24
C GLU A 27 14.03 -2.70 -23.98
N GLN A 28 12.94 -2.53 -23.24
CA GLN A 28 12.91 -1.69 -22.06
C GLN A 28 13.63 -2.37 -20.89
N TYR A 29 14.40 -1.56 -20.16
CA TYR A 29 15.20 -2.01 -19.04
C TYR A 29 15.14 -1.01 -17.90
N GLU A 30 15.15 -1.52 -16.68
CA GLU A 30 15.15 -0.71 -15.48
C GLU A 30 16.14 -1.22 -14.45
N GLU A 31 16.87 -0.31 -13.82
CA GLU A 31 17.73 -0.58 -12.68
C GLU A 31 17.33 0.29 -11.51
N THR A 32 17.03 -0.34 -10.37
CA THR A 32 16.71 0.35 -9.14
C THR A 32 17.71 0.04 -8.04
N GLN A 33 18.05 1.05 -7.23
CA GLN A 33 18.85 0.90 -6.03
C GLN A 33 18.13 1.58 -4.86
N ALA A 34 18.16 0.96 -3.69
CA ALA A 34 17.64 1.55 -2.48
C ALA A 34 18.61 1.34 -1.31
N SER A 35 18.86 2.41 -0.56
CA SER A 35 19.64 2.41 0.68
C SER A 35 18.82 2.99 1.82
N LEU A 36 18.96 2.40 3.00
CA LEU A 36 18.37 2.88 4.24
C LEU A 36 19.42 2.84 5.34
N LEU A 37 19.55 3.93 6.08
CA LEU A 37 20.28 4.00 7.34
C LEU A 37 19.38 4.66 8.36
N GLY A 38 19.27 4.07 9.55
CA GLY A 38 18.45 4.61 10.62
C GLY A 38 18.99 4.27 11.99
N ILE A 39 18.77 5.17 12.91
CA ILE A 39 19.07 5.02 14.34
C ILE A 39 17.78 5.31 15.10
N SER A 40 17.44 4.45 16.05
CA SER A 40 16.27 4.62 16.92
C SER A 40 16.54 4.10 18.32
N THR A 41 15.73 4.54 19.26
CA THR A 41 15.71 3.99 20.62
C THR A 41 14.27 4.01 21.15
N VAL A 42 14.04 3.27 22.24
CA VAL A 42 12.79 3.29 22.98
C VAL A 42 13.10 3.69 24.41
N ILE A 43 12.58 4.84 24.83
CA ILE A 43 12.65 5.32 26.21
C ILE A 43 11.29 5.02 26.82
N GLN A 44 11.27 4.20 27.86
CA GLN A 44 10.03 3.73 28.48
C GLN A 44 10.08 3.89 29.99
N SER A 45 8.99 4.43 30.52
CA SER A 45 8.67 4.42 31.94
C SER A 45 7.28 3.79 32.14
N GLU A 46 6.73 3.81 33.35
CA GLU A 46 5.45 3.18 33.68
C GLU A 46 4.31 3.61 32.76
N ASN A 47 4.17 4.92 32.53
CA ASN A 47 3.06 5.50 31.78
C ASN A 47 3.47 6.18 30.47
N LEU A 48 4.76 6.26 30.15
CA LEU A 48 5.29 7.03 29.05
C LEU A 48 6.22 6.19 28.17
N ILE A 49 5.97 6.20 26.88
CA ILE A 49 6.84 5.60 25.86
C ILE A 49 7.21 6.68 24.86
N ILE A 50 8.52 6.89 24.64
CA ILE A 50 9.06 7.83 23.65
C ILE A 50 9.92 7.03 22.68
N LYS A 51 9.70 7.22 21.36
CA LYS A 51 10.40 6.53 20.29
C LYS A 51 11.01 7.53 19.32
N PRO A 52 12.18 8.11 19.61
CA PRO A 52 12.89 8.98 18.68
C PRO A 52 13.59 8.13 17.62
N ARG A 53 13.63 8.65 16.38
CA ARG A 53 14.31 8.05 15.25
C ARG A 53 14.89 9.11 14.34
N ILE A 54 16.09 8.86 13.81
CA ILE A 54 16.72 9.63 12.72
C ILE A 54 16.97 8.65 11.58
N TYR A 55 16.73 9.06 10.35
CA TYR A 55 16.90 8.19 9.20
C TYR A 55 17.35 8.93 7.94
N TRP A 56 18.04 8.20 7.09
CA TRP A 56 18.32 8.57 5.72
C TRP A 56 17.89 7.43 4.79
N LYS A 57 17.21 7.81 3.71
CA LYS A 57 16.82 6.92 2.61
C LYS A 57 17.33 7.48 1.31
N ARG A 58 17.91 6.62 0.45
CA ARG A 58 18.28 6.95 -0.91
C ARG A 58 17.63 5.95 -1.86
N GLY A 59 16.99 6.46 -2.90
CA GLY A 59 16.51 5.68 -4.02
C GLY A 59 17.18 6.17 -5.30
N GLN A 60 17.55 5.25 -6.16
CA GLN A 60 17.95 5.52 -7.54
C GLN A 60 17.11 4.66 -8.44
N ASP A 61 16.62 5.26 -9.50
CA ASP A 61 15.78 4.62 -10.51
C ASP A 61 16.29 5.07 -11.88
N GLU A 62 16.72 4.10 -12.68
CA GLU A 62 17.20 4.29 -14.03
C GLU A 62 16.39 3.47 -14.99
N TYR A 63 15.60 4.14 -15.81
CA TYR A 63 14.84 3.53 -16.91
C TYR A 63 15.50 3.83 -18.24
N VAL A 64 15.63 2.79 -19.10
CA VAL A 64 16.17 2.88 -20.45
C VAL A 64 15.17 2.27 -21.43
N TYR A 65 14.82 3.01 -22.47
CA TYR A 65 13.84 2.60 -23.48
C TYR A 65 14.38 1.51 -24.43
N ILE A 66 15.64 1.63 -24.87
CA ILE A 66 16.36 0.63 -25.65
C ILE A 66 17.61 0.26 -24.86
N ARG A 67 17.65 -0.95 -24.31
CA ARG A 67 18.67 -1.44 -23.39
C ARG A 67 20.10 -1.23 -23.91
N ASP A 68 20.31 -1.59 -25.17
CA ASP A 68 21.65 -1.52 -25.80
C ASP A 68 21.95 -0.13 -26.39
N ASN A 69 21.01 0.81 -26.36
CA ASN A 69 21.19 2.18 -26.81
C ASN A 69 20.50 3.21 -25.89
N PRO A 70 21.05 3.48 -24.69
CA PRO A 70 20.47 4.42 -23.73
C PRO A 70 20.34 5.87 -24.24
N SER A 71 21.07 6.22 -25.32
CA SER A 71 20.99 7.57 -25.90
C SER A 71 19.65 7.90 -26.57
N VAL A 72 18.87 6.88 -26.92
CA VAL A 72 17.51 7.08 -27.51
C VAL A 72 16.57 7.68 -26.48
N TYR A 73 16.52 7.12 -25.29
CA TYR A 73 15.76 7.66 -24.15
C TYR A 73 16.17 6.98 -22.84
N ARG A 74 16.50 7.80 -21.85
CA ARG A 74 16.90 7.38 -20.52
C ARG A 74 16.36 8.35 -19.49
N ASN A 75 15.73 7.83 -18.45
CA ASN A 75 15.40 8.56 -17.23
C ASN A 75 16.28 8.08 -16.09
N LEU A 76 16.84 9.01 -15.33
CA LEU A 76 17.57 8.74 -14.10
C LEU A 76 17.04 9.65 -13.00
N HIS A 77 16.53 9.06 -11.95
CA HIS A 77 16.02 9.75 -10.77
C HIS A 77 16.82 9.31 -9.54
N ILE A 78 17.47 10.25 -8.86
CA ILE A 78 18.16 10.01 -7.59
C ILE A 78 17.46 10.81 -6.52
N THR A 79 16.86 10.11 -5.56
CA THR A 79 16.11 10.71 -4.45
C THR A 79 16.83 10.44 -3.13
N ASN A 80 16.98 11.45 -2.30
CA ASN A 80 17.44 11.33 -0.93
C ASN A 80 16.37 11.92 0.00
N LYS A 81 16.06 11.22 1.09
CA LYS A 81 15.22 11.72 2.18
C LYS A 81 15.98 11.60 3.49
N VAL A 82 16.11 12.72 4.20
CA VAL A 82 16.63 12.76 5.57
C VAL A 82 15.49 13.19 6.48
N GLY A 83 15.34 12.54 7.62
CA GLY A 83 14.29 12.89 8.56
C GLY A 83 14.61 12.50 9.99
N ALA A 84 13.94 13.21 10.90
CA ALA A 84 13.90 12.92 12.32
C ALA A 84 12.45 12.89 12.78
N GLU A 85 12.10 11.87 13.56
CA GLU A 85 10.75 11.73 14.10
C GLU A 85 10.80 11.33 15.58
N THR A 86 9.77 11.69 16.30
CA THR A 86 9.54 11.24 17.67
C THR A 86 8.07 10.94 17.85
N ASN A 87 7.77 9.71 18.31
CA ASN A 87 6.44 9.27 18.68
C ASN A 87 6.37 9.10 20.19
N VAL A 88 5.35 9.65 20.82
CA VAL A 88 5.11 9.62 22.26
C VAL A 88 3.75 8.96 22.51
N SER A 89 3.70 8.03 23.45
CA SER A 89 2.46 7.45 23.96
C SER A 89 2.43 7.62 25.48
N TYR A 90 1.40 8.27 25.97
CA TYR A 90 1.19 8.51 27.39
C TYR A 90 -0.10 7.87 27.87
N ARG A 91 -0.02 7.02 28.87
CA ARG A 91 -1.16 6.36 29.52
C ARG A 91 -1.61 7.15 30.72
N SER A 92 -2.90 7.43 30.84
CA SER A 92 -3.55 8.07 31.97
C SER A 92 -4.81 7.30 32.37
N ASP A 93 -5.45 7.71 33.45
CA ASP A 93 -6.70 7.11 33.94
C ASP A 93 -7.86 7.26 32.93
N ILE A 94 -7.83 8.30 32.11
CA ILE A 94 -8.86 8.57 31.09
C ILE A 94 -8.57 7.93 29.73
N GLY A 95 -7.40 7.32 29.53
CA GLY A 95 -7.05 6.66 28.28
C GLY A 95 -5.60 6.76 27.87
N ILE A 96 -5.36 6.77 26.55
CA ILE A 96 -4.02 6.81 25.96
C ILE A 96 -3.93 7.99 25.01
N THR A 97 -2.97 8.89 25.28
CA THR A 97 -2.65 10.01 24.38
C THR A 97 -1.47 9.61 23.49
N GLY A 98 -1.64 9.73 22.18
CA GLY A 98 -0.60 9.63 21.17
C GLY A 98 -0.23 11.04 20.65
N PHE A 99 1.05 11.32 20.60
CA PHE A 99 1.60 12.56 20.04
C PHE A 99 2.82 12.22 19.19
N GLY A 100 3.01 12.90 18.07
CA GLY A 100 4.21 12.71 17.26
C GLY A 100 4.56 13.91 16.42
N ILE A 101 5.84 14.01 16.15
CA ILE A 101 6.42 14.99 15.23
C ILE A 101 7.36 14.26 14.26
N ASP A 102 7.26 14.57 12.97
CA ASP A 102 8.19 14.15 11.90
C ASP A 102 8.61 15.36 11.11
N ILE A 103 9.91 15.61 11.02
CA ILE A 103 10.47 16.64 10.16
C ILE A 103 11.40 15.95 9.17
N SER A 104 11.16 16.17 7.89
CA SER A 104 11.97 15.55 6.84
C SER A 104 12.16 16.46 5.63
N ARG A 105 13.23 16.20 4.89
CA ARG A 105 13.52 16.87 3.63
C ARG A 105 13.85 15.85 2.56
N VAL A 106 13.19 15.98 1.42
CA VAL A 106 13.41 15.17 0.22
C VAL A 106 14.14 16.01 -0.81
N PHE A 107 15.19 15.44 -1.41
CA PHE A 107 15.92 16.00 -2.53
C PHE A 107 15.81 15.04 -3.70
N ILE A 108 15.57 15.55 -4.89
CA ILE A 108 15.63 14.76 -6.12
C ILE A 108 16.62 15.42 -7.09
N SER A 109 17.45 14.61 -7.73
CA SER A 109 18.22 14.96 -8.90
C SER A 109 17.80 14.07 -10.06
N SER A 110 17.37 14.65 -11.15
CA SER A 110 16.80 13.93 -12.27
C SER A 110 17.08 14.64 -13.58
N ASN A 111 17.40 13.87 -14.62
CA ASN A 111 17.58 14.41 -15.96
C ASN A 111 16.27 14.87 -16.61
N ASN A 112 15.11 14.37 -16.15
CA ASN A 112 13.79 14.77 -16.65
C ASN A 112 13.09 15.78 -15.71
N LEU A 113 13.10 15.53 -14.38
CA LEU A 113 12.39 16.35 -13.39
C LEU A 113 13.22 17.54 -12.88
N GLY A 114 14.53 17.58 -13.22
CA GLY A 114 15.47 18.56 -12.70
C GLY A 114 15.86 18.33 -11.23
N ASN A 115 16.47 19.33 -10.61
CA ASN A 115 16.86 19.32 -9.20
C ASN A 115 15.76 19.98 -8.37
N ARG A 116 15.15 19.23 -7.45
CA ARG A 116 14.03 19.68 -6.62
C ARG A 116 14.25 19.30 -5.16
N ASN A 117 13.56 20.01 -4.27
CA ASN A 117 13.50 19.61 -2.88
C ASN A 117 12.17 20.02 -2.26
N ARG A 118 11.74 19.26 -1.23
CA ARG A 118 10.53 19.51 -0.43
C ARG A 118 10.87 19.26 1.02
N THR A 119 10.59 20.24 1.88
CA THR A 119 10.62 20.08 3.32
C THR A 119 9.21 19.77 3.79
N MET A 120 9.10 18.81 4.72
CA MET A 120 7.84 18.40 5.33
C MET A 120 8.00 18.41 6.84
N ALA A 121 7.00 18.94 7.54
CA ALA A 121 6.89 18.86 8.99
C ALA A 121 5.48 18.39 9.32
N ASN A 122 5.37 17.26 10.00
CA ASN A 122 4.12 16.65 10.40
C ASN A 122 4.01 16.62 11.92
N LEU A 123 2.87 17.03 12.44
CA LEU A 123 2.50 16.98 13.84
C LEU A 123 1.19 16.20 13.93
N PHE A 124 1.10 15.21 14.80
CA PHE A 124 -0.17 14.56 15.11
C PHE A 124 -0.45 14.51 16.60
N LEU A 125 -1.71 14.53 16.94
CA LEU A 125 -2.26 14.36 18.28
C LEU A 125 -3.52 13.51 18.18
N GLU A 126 -3.60 12.51 19.05
CA GLU A 126 -4.78 11.67 19.23
C GLU A 126 -4.97 11.33 20.70
N HIS A 127 -6.21 11.04 21.09
CA HIS A 127 -6.48 10.51 22.41
C HIS A 127 -7.51 9.39 22.34
N ARG A 128 -7.14 8.21 22.82
CA ARG A 128 -8.06 7.07 22.93
C ARG A 128 -8.73 7.07 24.30
N PHE A 129 -9.97 7.50 24.35
CA PHE A 129 -10.84 7.38 25.52
C PHE A 129 -11.36 5.96 25.64
N LYS A 130 -11.28 5.39 26.84
CA LYS A 130 -11.94 4.14 27.19
C LYS A 130 -13.09 4.43 28.13
N LEU A 131 -14.31 4.30 27.63
CA LEU A 131 -15.54 4.62 28.34
C LEU A 131 -16.29 3.36 28.72
N ALA A 132 -17.17 3.45 29.71
CA ALA A 132 -18.01 2.34 30.16
C ALA A 132 -17.18 1.05 30.41
N GLU A 133 -16.14 1.15 31.24
CA GLU A 133 -15.22 0.04 31.59
C GLU A 133 -14.58 -0.64 30.38
N GLY A 134 -14.33 0.14 29.30
CA GLY A 134 -13.71 -0.36 28.08
C GLY A 134 -14.68 -0.97 27.06
N THR A 135 -15.99 -0.85 27.29
CA THR A 135 -17.02 -1.24 26.33
C THR A 135 -17.05 -0.32 25.12
N ILE A 136 -16.73 0.97 25.32
CA ILE A 136 -16.69 1.98 24.27
C ILE A 136 -15.28 2.54 24.17
N ASP A 137 -14.71 2.52 22.96
CA ASP A 137 -13.48 3.21 22.61
C ASP A 137 -13.84 4.39 21.69
N VAL A 138 -13.33 5.59 21.97
CA VAL A 138 -13.45 6.75 21.09
C VAL A 138 -12.08 7.39 20.95
N THR A 139 -11.61 7.52 19.72
CA THR A 139 -10.27 8.07 19.43
C THR A 139 -10.38 9.20 18.42
N PRO A 140 -10.66 10.44 18.85
CA PRO A 140 -10.45 11.61 18.01
C PRO A 140 -8.96 11.85 17.81
N GLY A 141 -8.61 12.28 16.60
CA GLY A 141 -7.24 12.61 16.24
C GLY A 141 -7.17 13.68 15.17
N VAL A 142 -6.04 14.36 15.11
CA VAL A 142 -5.71 15.29 14.04
C VAL A 142 -4.22 15.23 13.73
N ALA A 143 -3.90 15.20 12.45
CA ALA A 143 -2.54 15.47 11.98
C ALA A 143 -2.54 16.80 11.21
N VAL A 144 -1.46 17.58 11.36
CA VAL A 144 -1.22 18.80 10.60
C VAL A 144 0.15 18.66 9.93
N THR A 145 0.17 18.77 8.61
CA THR A 145 1.40 18.69 7.84
C THR A 145 1.68 19.98 7.10
N TYR A 146 2.88 20.48 7.25
CA TYR A 146 3.42 21.57 6.45
C TYR A 146 4.27 20.99 5.32
N PHE A 147 4.03 21.49 4.10
CA PHE A 147 4.87 21.26 2.93
C PHE A 147 5.42 22.60 2.43
N SER A 148 6.72 22.65 2.12
CA SER A 148 7.35 23.89 1.67
C SER A 148 6.71 24.51 0.42
N ASP A 149 6.14 23.67 -0.46
CA ASP A 149 5.49 24.04 -1.71
C ASP A 149 3.95 24.09 -1.61
N PHE A 150 3.30 23.24 -0.80
CA PHE A 150 1.86 23.15 -0.67
C PHE A 150 1.28 23.68 0.65
N LYS A 151 2.14 24.24 1.55
CA LYS A 151 1.77 24.85 2.83
C LYS A 151 1.14 23.86 3.82
N PHE A 152 0.15 24.29 4.61
CA PHE A 152 -0.45 23.51 5.69
C PHE A 152 -1.70 22.76 5.22
N HIS A 153 -1.80 21.50 5.66
CA HIS A 153 -2.99 20.66 5.52
C HIS A 153 -3.30 19.98 6.84
N ALA A 154 -4.58 19.91 7.19
CA ALA A 154 -5.05 19.26 8.39
C ALA A 154 -5.84 17.97 8.05
N PHE A 155 -5.63 16.92 8.82
CA PHE A 155 -6.18 15.58 8.62
C PHE A 155 -6.93 15.16 9.89
N PRO A 156 -8.15 15.65 10.12
CA PRO A 156 -8.95 15.19 11.23
C PRO A 156 -9.43 13.76 11.01
N GLY A 157 -9.51 13.00 12.09
CA GLY A 157 -10.01 11.64 12.09
C GLY A 157 -10.72 11.29 13.39
N LEU A 158 -11.58 10.28 13.33
CA LEU A 158 -12.32 9.77 14.47
C LEU A 158 -12.50 8.26 14.32
N ASP A 159 -12.01 7.49 15.30
CA ASP A 159 -12.31 6.07 15.43
C ASP A 159 -13.25 5.84 16.60
N ILE A 160 -14.24 5.00 16.39
CA ILE A 160 -15.21 4.59 17.42
C ILE A 160 -15.28 3.06 17.43
N GLY A 161 -15.24 2.47 18.61
CA GLY A 161 -15.41 1.04 18.81
C GLY A 161 -16.41 0.76 19.92
N PHE A 162 -17.31 -0.18 19.67
CA PHE A 162 -18.29 -0.64 20.64
C PHE A 162 -18.22 -2.16 20.80
N LYS A 163 -17.90 -2.62 22.01
CA LYS A 163 -17.87 -4.05 22.37
C LYS A 163 -19.29 -4.48 22.70
N VAL A 164 -19.95 -5.17 21.75
CA VAL A 164 -21.31 -5.69 21.91
C VAL A 164 -21.33 -6.90 22.85
N SER A 165 -20.29 -7.74 22.73
CA SER A 165 -20.05 -8.90 23.59
C SER A 165 -18.54 -9.21 23.62
N ASP A 166 -18.13 -10.25 24.37
CA ASP A 166 -16.71 -10.67 24.36
C ASP A 166 -16.21 -11.08 22.99
N ASN A 167 -17.09 -11.54 22.12
CA ASN A 167 -16.76 -12.03 20.79
C ASN A 167 -17.08 -11.04 19.68
N VAL A 168 -17.88 -9.98 19.92
CA VAL A 168 -18.37 -9.06 18.89
C VAL A 168 -18.00 -7.63 19.21
N LYS A 169 -17.33 -6.98 18.26
CA LYS A 169 -17.05 -5.54 18.29
C LYS A 169 -17.57 -4.90 16.99
N VAL A 170 -18.37 -3.85 17.12
CA VAL A 170 -18.72 -2.92 16.03
C VAL A 170 -17.72 -1.75 16.07
N TYR A 171 -17.33 -1.26 14.90
CA TYR A 171 -16.45 -0.11 14.83
C TYR A 171 -16.86 0.82 13.67
N GLY A 172 -16.44 2.07 13.76
CA GLY A 172 -16.58 3.07 12.70
C GLY A 172 -15.35 3.96 12.65
N ASN A 173 -14.97 4.35 11.42
CA ASN A 173 -13.85 5.23 11.15
C ASN A 173 -14.31 6.36 10.26
N LEU A 174 -13.87 7.58 10.57
CA LEU A 174 -14.07 8.78 9.75
C LEU A 174 -12.71 9.47 9.59
N GLY A 175 -12.35 9.92 8.39
CA GLY A 175 -11.10 10.62 8.23
C GLY A 175 -10.98 11.39 6.93
N VAL A 176 -10.24 12.50 7.00
CA VAL A 176 -9.82 13.29 5.83
C VAL A 176 -8.38 12.93 5.48
N THR A 177 -8.11 12.73 4.21
CA THR A 177 -6.78 12.43 3.67
C THR A 177 -6.45 13.34 2.49
N TYR A 178 -5.15 13.62 2.29
CA TYR A 178 -4.64 14.37 1.16
C TYR A 178 -3.52 13.60 0.46
N ARG A 179 -3.40 13.79 -0.85
CA ARG A 179 -2.21 13.41 -1.60
C ARG A 179 -1.61 14.65 -2.28
N ILE A 180 -0.41 15.00 -1.88
CA ILE A 180 0.33 16.09 -2.52
C ILE A 180 0.84 15.62 -3.89
N PRO A 181 0.75 16.43 -4.96
CA PRO A 181 1.30 16.08 -6.26
C PRO A 181 2.77 15.67 -6.18
N THR A 182 3.11 14.59 -6.88
CA THR A 182 4.49 14.12 -7.00
C THR A 182 5.30 15.03 -7.93
N TYR A 183 6.62 14.94 -7.91
CA TYR A 183 7.44 15.68 -8.87
C TYR A 183 7.17 15.23 -10.31
N THR A 184 6.77 13.95 -10.52
CA THR A 184 6.33 13.45 -11.82
C THR A 184 5.04 14.14 -12.28
N ASP A 185 4.04 14.25 -11.41
CA ASP A 185 2.79 14.93 -11.72
C ASP A 185 3.04 16.42 -12.09
N LEU A 186 4.00 17.06 -11.45
CA LEU A 186 4.26 18.49 -11.61
C LEU A 186 5.17 18.83 -12.80
N TYR A 187 6.20 18.01 -13.04
CA TYR A 187 7.35 18.46 -13.86
C TYR A 187 7.78 17.47 -14.94
N TYR A 188 7.18 16.27 -15.00
CA TYR A 188 7.55 15.29 -16.02
C TYR A 188 7.24 15.82 -17.41
N ASN A 189 8.15 15.59 -18.36
CA ASN A 189 7.95 15.98 -19.76
C ASN A 189 8.69 15.02 -20.68
N ASP A 190 7.90 14.31 -21.51
CA ASP A 190 8.43 13.48 -22.57
C ASP A 190 7.61 13.63 -23.87
N ARG A 191 7.76 12.69 -24.80
CA ARG A 191 7.06 12.73 -26.10
C ARG A 191 5.55 12.56 -25.95
N SER A 192 5.09 11.88 -24.93
CA SER A 192 3.69 11.46 -24.73
C SER A 192 3.00 12.10 -23.53
N THR A 193 3.75 12.74 -22.62
CA THR A 193 3.26 13.14 -21.30
C THR A 193 3.83 14.48 -20.86
N ILE A 194 3.00 15.33 -20.27
CA ILE A 194 3.38 16.63 -19.70
C ILE A 194 2.82 16.73 -18.28
N GLY A 195 3.68 17.02 -17.30
CA GLY A 195 3.31 17.41 -15.94
C GLY A 195 2.71 18.81 -15.87
N ASN A 196 2.07 19.13 -14.75
CA ASN A 196 1.41 20.43 -14.56
C ASN A 196 1.79 21.04 -13.20
N PRO A 197 2.57 22.11 -13.16
CA PRO A 197 2.98 22.77 -11.90
C PRO A 197 1.84 23.40 -11.10
N ASN A 198 0.65 23.57 -11.71
CA ASN A 198 -0.50 24.23 -11.11
C ASN A 198 -1.48 23.24 -10.46
N LEU A 199 -1.10 21.97 -10.32
CA LEU A 199 -1.93 20.95 -9.68
C LEU A 199 -2.23 21.29 -8.22
N LYS A 200 -3.47 21.03 -7.83
CA LYS A 200 -3.91 21.07 -6.43
C LYS A 200 -3.70 19.69 -5.80
N PRO A 201 -3.50 19.62 -4.47
CA PRO A 201 -3.55 18.34 -3.76
C PRO A 201 -4.89 17.64 -3.94
N GLU A 202 -4.86 16.32 -3.99
CA GLU A 202 -6.06 15.49 -3.88
C GLU A 202 -6.54 15.51 -2.43
N GLU A 203 -7.84 15.48 -2.26
CA GLU A 203 -8.49 15.39 -0.96
C GLU A 203 -9.52 14.28 -0.98
N ALA A 204 -9.62 13.50 0.09
CA ALA A 204 -10.65 12.50 0.23
C ALA A 204 -11.19 12.46 1.66
N PHE A 205 -12.51 12.35 1.79
CA PHE A 205 -13.20 12.02 3.02
C PHE A 205 -13.63 10.55 2.96
N ALA A 206 -13.12 9.77 3.90
CA ALA A 206 -13.42 8.35 3.99
C ALA A 206 -14.26 8.06 5.24
N GLN A 207 -15.19 7.13 5.10
CA GLN A 207 -16.10 6.66 6.14
C GLN A 207 -16.18 5.14 6.05
N GLU A 208 -16.09 4.47 7.19
CA GLU A 208 -16.22 3.02 7.27
C GLU A 208 -17.03 2.65 8.52
N ILE A 209 -17.87 1.64 8.40
CA ILE A 209 -18.47 0.93 9.52
C ILE A 209 -18.26 -0.57 9.34
N GLY A 210 -17.90 -1.23 10.42
CA GLY A 210 -17.60 -2.66 10.36
C GLY A 210 -17.90 -3.41 11.66
N LEU A 211 -17.83 -4.71 11.53
CA LEU A 211 -18.03 -5.67 12.61
C LEU A 211 -16.85 -6.63 12.66
N LYS A 212 -16.32 -6.86 13.85
CA LYS A 212 -15.33 -7.91 14.13
C LYS A 212 -15.93 -8.97 15.03
N TYR A 213 -15.88 -10.23 14.60
CA TYR A 213 -16.25 -11.39 15.38
C TYR A 213 -15.04 -12.27 15.64
N ASN A 214 -14.83 -12.68 16.88
CA ASN A 214 -13.75 -13.59 17.27
C ASN A 214 -14.23 -14.58 18.34
N SER A 215 -14.33 -15.85 17.99
CA SER A 215 -14.73 -16.93 18.89
C SER A 215 -13.60 -17.92 19.21
N GLY A 216 -12.35 -17.58 18.86
CA GLY A 216 -11.22 -18.50 18.93
C GLY A 216 -11.12 -19.45 17.73
N LYS A 217 -12.22 -20.02 17.25
CA LYS A 217 -12.29 -20.80 16.00
C LYS A 217 -12.53 -19.93 14.77
N PHE A 218 -13.41 -18.96 14.88
CA PHE A 218 -13.74 -18.01 13.83
C PHE A 218 -13.15 -16.63 14.14
N THR A 219 -12.51 -16.03 13.15
CA THR A 219 -12.17 -14.61 13.14
C THR A 219 -12.76 -14.03 11.88
N THR A 220 -13.72 -13.13 12.01
CA THR A 220 -14.44 -12.53 10.86
C THR A 220 -14.43 -11.01 11.00
N THR A 221 -14.15 -10.33 9.91
CA THR A 221 -14.31 -8.87 9.77
C THR A 221 -15.20 -8.61 8.57
N ILE A 222 -16.22 -7.78 8.77
CA ILE A 222 -17.11 -7.28 7.72
C ILE A 222 -17.05 -5.77 7.79
N ALA A 223 -16.92 -5.09 6.66
CA ALA A 223 -16.95 -3.64 6.58
C ALA A 223 -17.69 -3.16 5.33
N ILE A 224 -18.33 -2.02 5.43
CA ILE A 224 -18.80 -1.21 4.32
C ILE A 224 -18.15 0.16 4.44
N PHE A 225 -17.76 0.72 3.30
CA PHE A 225 -17.10 2.01 3.29
C PHE A 225 -17.55 2.88 2.12
N ASN A 226 -17.38 4.18 2.30
CA ASN A 226 -17.53 5.19 1.27
C ASN A 226 -16.33 6.13 1.32
N ARG A 227 -15.80 6.50 0.16
CA ARG A 227 -14.72 7.46 -0.01
C ARG A 227 -15.10 8.46 -1.08
N ASP A 228 -15.32 9.71 -0.70
CA ASP A 228 -15.53 10.82 -1.61
C ASP A 228 -14.19 11.54 -1.82
N ALA A 229 -13.64 11.41 -3.03
CA ALA A 229 -12.37 12.03 -3.42
C ALA A 229 -12.61 13.19 -4.38
N SER A 230 -11.82 14.25 -4.23
CA SER A 230 -11.84 15.44 -5.09
C SER A 230 -10.44 15.82 -5.55
N ASN A 231 -10.34 16.55 -6.66
CA ASN A 231 -9.09 16.95 -7.28
C ASN A 231 -8.15 15.77 -7.59
N LEU A 232 -8.68 14.58 -7.87
CA LEU A 232 -7.85 13.44 -8.26
C LEU A 232 -6.94 13.82 -9.40
N ILE A 233 -5.68 13.45 -9.30
CA ILE A 233 -4.69 13.74 -10.34
C ILE A 233 -4.61 12.53 -11.27
N ASP A 234 -4.90 12.76 -12.54
CA ASP A 234 -4.70 11.79 -13.59
C ASP A 234 -4.07 12.46 -14.81
N PHE A 235 -3.53 11.64 -15.69
CA PHE A 235 -3.03 12.06 -16.99
C PHE A 235 -4.13 11.86 -18.02
N ILE A 236 -4.67 12.96 -18.53
CA ILE A 236 -5.76 12.95 -19.51
C ILE A 236 -5.32 13.57 -20.83
N ARG A 237 -5.99 13.17 -21.92
CA ARG A 237 -5.82 13.76 -23.25
C ARG A 237 -7.15 13.81 -23.99
N PRO A 238 -7.38 14.86 -24.83
CA PRO A 238 -8.64 15.00 -25.57
C PRO A 238 -8.80 13.96 -26.70
N ASP A 239 -7.69 13.51 -27.26
CA ASP A 239 -7.67 12.55 -28.38
C ASP A 239 -6.40 11.69 -28.39
N ILE A 240 -6.34 10.69 -29.26
CA ILE A 240 -5.22 9.73 -29.33
C ILE A 240 -3.89 10.32 -29.83
N THR A 241 -3.92 11.48 -30.45
CA THR A 241 -2.73 12.16 -31.02
C THR A 241 -2.12 13.17 -30.06
N SER A 242 -2.90 13.62 -29.09
CA SER A 242 -2.48 14.60 -28.09
C SER A 242 -1.64 13.96 -26.98
N LYS A 243 -0.78 14.75 -26.37
CA LYS A 243 -0.05 14.34 -25.17
C LYS A 243 -1.00 14.22 -23.97
N TYR A 244 -0.70 13.29 -23.09
CA TYR A 244 -1.31 13.25 -21.77
C TYR A 244 -0.84 14.41 -20.92
N VAL A 245 -1.75 15.13 -20.28
CA VAL A 245 -1.45 16.24 -19.38
C VAL A 245 -1.93 15.90 -17.98
N ALA A 246 -1.06 16.08 -16.98
CA ALA A 246 -1.42 15.93 -15.58
C ALA A 246 -2.49 16.96 -15.20
N THR A 247 -3.65 16.51 -14.75
CA THR A 247 -4.83 17.34 -14.52
C THR A 247 -5.55 16.89 -13.25
N ASN A 248 -6.04 17.84 -12.48
CA ASN A 248 -7.00 17.52 -11.42
C ASN A 248 -8.34 17.20 -12.10
N ILE A 249 -8.66 15.93 -12.16
CA ILE A 249 -9.96 15.47 -12.64
C ILE A 249 -11.00 15.57 -11.53
N ALA A 250 -12.24 15.38 -11.89
CA ALA A 250 -13.43 15.55 -11.08
C ALA A 250 -13.44 14.77 -9.75
N LYS A 251 -14.60 14.74 -9.14
CA LYS A 251 -14.89 13.97 -7.93
C LYS A 251 -15.09 12.51 -8.30
N VAL A 252 -14.51 11.62 -7.50
CA VAL A 252 -14.78 10.17 -7.58
C VAL A 252 -15.32 9.72 -6.23
N ARG A 253 -16.47 9.05 -6.27
CA ARG A 253 -17.02 8.34 -5.13
C ARG A 253 -16.71 6.87 -5.28
N THR A 254 -16.01 6.29 -4.30
CA THR A 254 -15.76 4.87 -4.20
C THR A 254 -16.57 4.31 -3.05
N GLN A 255 -17.42 3.32 -3.32
CA GLN A 255 -18.15 2.56 -2.31
C GLN A 255 -17.70 1.12 -2.33
N GLY A 256 -17.72 0.46 -1.18
CA GLY A 256 -17.28 -0.92 -1.16
C GLY A 256 -17.77 -1.70 0.04
N PHE A 257 -17.59 -3.01 -0.11
CA PHE A 257 -17.87 -4.02 0.89
C PHE A 257 -16.65 -4.94 1.01
N GLU A 258 -16.26 -5.25 2.25
CA GLU A 258 -15.18 -6.18 2.55
C GLU A 258 -15.65 -7.25 3.53
N LEU A 259 -15.30 -8.51 3.23
CA LEU A 259 -15.46 -9.65 4.10
C LEU A 259 -14.14 -10.41 4.19
N ASN A 260 -13.64 -10.61 5.40
CA ASN A 260 -12.54 -11.51 5.68
C ASN A 260 -12.92 -12.45 6.79
N THR A 261 -12.73 -13.77 6.60
CA THR A 261 -13.01 -14.75 7.63
C THR A 261 -11.99 -15.88 7.63
N ASP A 262 -11.54 -16.25 8.83
CA ASP A 262 -10.74 -17.45 9.09
C ASP A 262 -11.52 -18.43 9.94
N TYR A 263 -11.52 -19.68 9.55
CA TYR A 263 -12.01 -20.80 10.36
C TYR A 263 -10.86 -21.72 10.71
N ARG A 264 -10.58 -21.88 12.01
CA ARG A 264 -9.50 -22.73 12.55
C ARG A 264 -10.10 -23.95 13.22
N PHE A 265 -9.62 -25.12 12.83
CA PHE A 265 -10.04 -26.40 13.40
C PHE A 265 -8.89 -27.39 13.45
N LYS A 266 -9.08 -28.51 14.13
CA LYS A 266 -8.11 -29.61 14.16
C LYS A 266 -8.69 -30.83 13.47
N LEU A 267 -7.86 -31.49 12.67
CA LEU A 267 -8.05 -32.86 12.22
C LEU A 267 -7.07 -33.72 13.01
N LYS A 268 -7.58 -34.50 13.96
CA LYS A 268 -6.77 -35.16 15.01
C LYS A 268 -5.97 -34.09 15.77
N GLU A 269 -4.63 -34.19 15.82
CA GLU A 269 -3.74 -33.22 16.47
C GLU A 269 -3.30 -32.07 15.54
N PHE A 270 -3.61 -32.12 14.24
CA PHE A 270 -3.09 -31.21 13.22
C PHE A 270 -4.00 -30.00 13.00
N ASN A 271 -3.38 -28.82 12.96
CA ASN A 271 -4.09 -27.55 12.76
C ASN A 271 -4.46 -27.35 11.29
N GLN A 272 -5.68 -26.92 11.07
CA GLN A 272 -6.25 -26.57 9.77
C GLN A 272 -6.80 -25.16 9.84
N THR A 273 -6.63 -24.41 8.75
CA THR A 273 -7.26 -23.09 8.60
C THR A 273 -7.83 -22.96 7.20
N VAL A 274 -9.07 -22.54 7.13
CA VAL A 274 -9.72 -22.11 5.89
C VAL A 274 -9.97 -20.62 6.01
N SER A 275 -9.48 -19.85 5.04
CA SER A 275 -9.66 -18.40 4.97
C SER A 275 -10.43 -18.04 3.71
N PHE A 276 -11.32 -17.07 3.83
CA PHE A 276 -12.04 -16.46 2.71
C PHE A 276 -11.93 -14.94 2.81
N GLY A 277 -11.69 -14.31 1.69
CA GLY A 277 -11.74 -12.87 1.53
C GLY A 277 -12.59 -12.50 0.32
N TYR A 278 -13.41 -11.48 0.46
CA TYR A 278 -14.18 -10.93 -0.63
C TYR A 278 -14.18 -9.40 -0.54
N ASN A 279 -13.85 -8.75 -1.65
CA ASN A 279 -13.90 -7.30 -1.79
C ASN A 279 -14.78 -6.96 -2.99
N PHE A 280 -15.68 -6.01 -2.80
CA PHE A 280 -16.46 -5.36 -3.84
C PHE A 280 -16.19 -3.87 -3.81
N LEU A 281 -15.94 -3.28 -4.98
CA LEU A 281 -15.70 -1.86 -5.18
C LEU A 281 -16.55 -1.35 -6.33
N GLU A 282 -17.16 -0.19 -6.14
CA GLU A 282 -17.87 0.55 -7.17
C GLU A 282 -17.40 2.01 -7.15
N ASP A 283 -16.89 2.46 -8.29
CA ASP A 283 -16.46 3.84 -8.49
C ASP A 283 -17.47 4.60 -9.35
N ASP A 284 -17.95 5.72 -8.84
CA ASP A 284 -18.76 6.67 -9.56
C ASP A 284 -17.96 7.94 -9.83
N ILE A 285 -17.63 8.18 -11.10
CA ILE A 285 -16.85 9.33 -11.55
C ILE A 285 -17.83 10.46 -11.91
N LEU A 286 -17.96 11.41 -10.99
CA LEU A 286 -18.82 12.58 -11.16
C LEU A 286 -18.10 13.62 -12.02
N ASN A 287 -18.73 14.07 -13.11
CA ASN A 287 -18.23 15.04 -14.10
C ASN A 287 -17.15 14.50 -15.06
N GLN A 288 -17.40 13.35 -15.69
CA GLN A 288 -16.57 12.91 -16.80
C GLN A 288 -16.73 13.85 -18.00
N ASN A 289 -15.66 14.54 -18.37
CA ASN A 289 -15.46 14.95 -19.76
C ASN A 289 -15.11 13.72 -20.58
N LYS A 290 -15.43 13.72 -21.90
CA LYS A 290 -15.14 12.59 -22.84
C LYS A 290 -13.62 12.42 -23.12
N GLU A 291 -12.77 12.75 -22.15
CA GLU A 291 -11.32 12.69 -22.27
C GLU A 291 -10.80 11.31 -21.94
N LEU A 292 -9.71 10.90 -22.60
CA LEU A 292 -9.07 9.62 -22.37
C LEU A 292 -8.17 9.71 -21.14
N SER A 293 -8.54 8.99 -20.09
CA SER A 293 -7.77 8.85 -18.84
C SER A 293 -6.76 7.72 -18.95
N ARG A 294 -5.62 7.87 -18.29
CA ARG A 294 -4.56 6.86 -18.24
C ARG A 294 -4.76 5.83 -17.13
N TYR A 295 -5.30 6.22 -15.98
CA TYR A 295 -5.32 5.40 -14.78
C TYR A 295 -6.70 5.17 -14.17
N SER A 296 -7.66 6.08 -14.32
CA SER A 296 -8.89 6.09 -13.53
C SER A 296 -9.96 5.07 -13.93
N LEU A 297 -9.78 4.33 -15.02
CA LEU A 297 -10.85 3.53 -15.61
C LEU A 297 -10.73 2.01 -15.42
N ASN A 298 -9.66 1.52 -14.78
CA ASN A 298 -9.46 0.08 -14.59
C ASN A 298 -9.34 -0.30 -13.11
N THR A 299 -10.40 -0.08 -12.36
CA THR A 299 -10.45 -0.43 -10.94
C THR A 299 -10.86 -1.89 -10.75
N LEU A 300 -10.46 -2.46 -9.62
CA LEU A 300 -10.89 -3.77 -9.18
C LEU A 300 -12.37 -3.69 -8.79
N LYS A 301 -13.26 -4.49 -9.40
CA LYS A 301 -14.69 -4.51 -9.09
C LYS A 301 -15.03 -5.61 -8.11
N HIS A 302 -14.58 -6.81 -8.41
CA HIS A 302 -14.76 -7.97 -7.55
C HIS A 302 -13.44 -8.69 -7.33
N GLN A 303 -13.15 -9.04 -6.10
CA GLN A 303 -12.04 -9.94 -5.77
C GLN A 303 -12.51 -10.96 -4.74
N PHE A 304 -12.30 -12.22 -5.05
CA PHE A 304 -12.48 -13.32 -4.12
C PHE A 304 -11.17 -14.04 -3.91
N THR A 305 -10.82 -14.32 -2.67
CA THR A 305 -9.66 -15.12 -2.30
C THR A 305 -10.09 -16.25 -1.36
N SER A 306 -9.51 -17.42 -1.56
CA SER A 306 -9.67 -18.54 -0.63
C SER A 306 -8.31 -19.16 -0.35
N ARG A 307 -8.04 -19.49 0.90
CA ARG A 307 -6.82 -20.19 1.32
C ARG A 307 -7.18 -21.37 2.19
N PHE A 308 -6.61 -22.52 1.88
CA PHE A 308 -6.61 -23.68 2.75
C PHE A 308 -5.17 -23.95 3.22
N SER A 309 -4.94 -23.71 4.51
CA SER A 309 -3.67 -24.03 5.20
C SER A 309 -3.87 -25.29 6.02
N SER A 310 -3.13 -26.31 5.75
CA SER A 310 -3.26 -27.63 6.36
C SER A 310 -1.92 -28.16 6.85
N GLN A 311 -1.93 -28.66 8.06
CA GLN A 311 -0.85 -29.46 8.60
C GLN A 311 -1.22 -30.93 8.45
N PHE A 312 -0.40 -31.74 7.75
CA PHE A 312 -0.65 -33.18 7.55
C PHE A 312 0.18 -34.05 8.48
N PHE A 313 1.40 -33.60 8.79
CA PHE A 313 2.34 -34.25 9.67
C PHE A 313 2.91 -33.22 10.64
N LYS A 314 3.56 -33.70 11.69
CA LYS A 314 4.17 -32.82 12.70
C LYS A 314 5.03 -31.70 12.10
N ASN A 315 5.73 -32.01 11.00
CA ASN A 315 6.72 -31.13 10.40
C ASN A 315 6.34 -30.65 8.97
N ILE A 316 5.18 -31.04 8.45
CA ILE A 316 4.78 -30.73 7.08
C ILE A 316 3.47 -29.93 7.07
N ARG A 317 3.52 -28.79 6.42
CA ARG A 317 2.38 -27.91 6.17
C ARG A 317 2.23 -27.63 4.69
N GLN A 318 0.99 -27.48 4.25
CA GLN A 318 0.68 -27.00 2.90
C GLN A 318 -0.21 -25.77 2.95
N ASN A 319 -0.15 -24.98 1.89
CA ASN A 319 -1.12 -23.92 1.59
C ASN A 319 -1.58 -24.09 0.15
N ILE A 320 -2.87 -23.96 -0.08
CA ILE A 320 -3.48 -23.84 -1.39
C ILE A 320 -4.20 -22.49 -1.38
N VAL A 321 -3.99 -21.67 -2.39
CA VAL A 321 -4.58 -20.35 -2.53
C VAL A 321 -5.30 -20.26 -3.87
N TYR A 322 -6.51 -19.78 -3.84
CA TYR A 322 -7.29 -19.43 -5.02
C TYR A 322 -7.57 -17.94 -5.02
N LYS A 323 -7.42 -17.28 -6.15
CA LYS A 323 -7.76 -15.88 -6.38
C LYS A 323 -8.61 -15.76 -7.63
N HIS A 324 -9.76 -15.11 -7.49
CA HIS A 324 -10.56 -14.59 -8.60
C HIS A 324 -10.53 -13.07 -8.55
N ALA A 325 -10.37 -12.41 -9.69
CA ALA A 325 -10.45 -10.96 -9.79
C ALA A 325 -11.18 -10.54 -11.07
N GLU A 326 -12.07 -9.57 -10.92
CA GLU A 326 -12.78 -8.89 -12.00
C GLU A 326 -12.52 -7.40 -11.90
N ARG A 327 -12.16 -6.77 -13.01
CA ARG A 327 -11.94 -5.33 -13.11
C ARG A 327 -13.05 -4.67 -13.90
N THR A 328 -13.15 -3.35 -13.82
CA THR A 328 -14.13 -2.57 -14.62
C THR A 328 -13.86 -2.64 -16.11
N VAL A 329 -12.60 -2.85 -16.50
CA VAL A 329 -12.17 -3.03 -17.89
C VAL A 329 -11.30 -4.28 -18.00
N GLY A 330 -11.54 -5.10 -19.01
CA GLY A 330 -10.82 -6.34 -19.26
C GLY A 330 -11.60 -7.59 -18.86
N SER A 331 -10.93 -8.74 -18.92
CA SER A 331 -11.50 -10.04 -18.53
C SER A 331 -11.21 -10.34 -17.07
N SER A 332 -12.12 -11.07 -16.43
CA SER A 332 -11.85 -11.70 -15.13
C SER A 332 -10.84 -12.84 -15.29
N TYR A 333 -10.13 -13.13 -14.21
CA TYR A 333 -9.15 -14.21 -14.19
C TYR A 333 -9.19 -15.00 -12.88
N ASN A 334 -8.66 -16.22 -12.94
CA ASN A 334 -8.56 -17.15 -11.81
C ASN A 334 -7.13 -17.65 -11.69
N VAL A 335 -6.53 -17.53 -10.50
CA VAL A 335 -5.15 -18.00 -10.25
C VAL A 335 -5.15 -18.96 -9.07
N TRP A 336 -4.38 -20.03 -9.20
CA TRP A 336 -4.16 -21.01 -8.15
C TRP A 336 -2.67 -21.10 -7.83
N ASP A 337 -2.37 -21.02 -6.55
CA ASP A 337 -1.03 -21.19 -6.02
C ASP A 337 -1.04 -22.29 -4.95
N ALA A 338 0.08 -23.01 -4.82
CA ALA A 338 0.24 -23.96 -3.73
C ALA A 338 1.67 -23.93 -3.18
N SER A 339 1.81 -24.23 -1.89
CA SER A 339 3.12 -24.42 -1.28
C SER A 339 3.12 -25.55 -0.27
N ILE A 340 4.25 -26.26 -0.19
CA ILE A 340 4.53 -27.27 0.83
C ILE A 340 5.77 -26.82 1.59
N ILE A 341 5.69 -26.83 2.91
CA ILE A 341 6.80 -26.46 3.80
C ILE A 341 7.07 -27.65 4.72
N ALA A 342 8.30 -28.12 4.72
CA ALA A 342 8.79 -29.16 5.62
C ALA A 342 9.81 -28.55 6.60
N ASP A 343 9.43 -28.47 7.88
CA ASP A 343 10.25 -27.90 8.96
C ASP A 343 10.92 -29.01 9.77
N PHE A 344 12.26 -29.03 9.76
CA PHE A 344 13.07 -29.90 10.59
C PHE A 344 13.98 -29.03 11.45
N ASN A 345 14.05 -29.25 12.74
CA ASN A 345 14.85 -28.48 13.73
C ASN A 345 15.59 -27.23 13.20
N SER A 346 16.74 -27.44 12.55
CA SER A 346 17.60 -26.36 12.03
C SER A 346 17.41 -26.05 10.54
N VAL A 347 16.57 -26.80 9.82
CA VAL A 347 16.41 -26.68 8.36
C VAL A 347 14.95 -26.69 7.98
N SER A 348 14.53 -25.79 7.11
CA SER A 348 13.21 -25.80 6.48
C SER A 348 13.36 -25.87 4.96
N PHE A 349 12.59 -26.74 4.32
CA PHE A 349 12.46 -26.82 2.86
C PHE A 349 11.10 -26.28 2.45
N THR A 350 11.08 -25.53 1.36
CA THR A 350 9.85 -24.98 0.78
C THR A 350 9.79 -25.29 -0.70
N VAL A 351 8.66 -25.80 -1.17
CA VAL A 351 8.33 -25.91 -2.59
C VAL A 351 7.10 -25.05 -2.81
N THR A 352 7.17 -24.11 -3.76
CA THR A 352 6.06 -23.21 -4.12
C THR A 352 5.79 -23.32 -5.60
N ALA A 353 4.55 -23.64 -5.95
CA ALA A 353 4.02 -23.60 -7.31
C ALA A 353 3.10 -22.39 -7.43
N ASN A 354 3.46 -21.43 -8.28
CA ASN A 354 2.64 -20.26 -8.55
C ASN A 354 1.95 -20.44 -9.90
N ASN A 355 0.72 -19.88 -10.00
CA ASN A 355 -0.08 -19.93 -11.21
C ASN A 355 -0.14 -21.34 -11.84
N ILE A 356 -0.56 -22.31 -11.05
CA ILE A 356 -0.48 -23.75 -11.35
C ILE A 356 -1.10 -24.12 -12.72
N PHE A 357 -2.16 -23.40 -13.12
CA PHE A 357 -2.88 -23.66 -14.36
C PHE A 357 -2.44 -22.76 -15.52
N ASP A 358 -1.33 -22.05 -15.36
CA ASP A 358 -0.75 -21.17 -16.38
C ASP A 358 -1.75 -20.15 -16.96
N THR A 359 -2.56 -19.56 -16.09
CA THR A 359 -3.53 -18.57 -16.49
C THR A 359 -2.83 -17.30 -16.97
N GLU A 360 -3.12 -16.87 -18.18
CA GLU A 360 -2.67 -15.58 -18.69
C GLU A 360 -3.56 -14.46 -18.15
N TYR A 361 -2.97 -13.47 -17.49
CA TYR A 361 -3.69 -12.32 -16.94
C TYR A 361 -2.80 -11.08 -16.79
N ILE A 362 -3.45 -9.91 -16.70
CA ILE A 362 -2.80 -8.60 -16.59
C ILE A 362 -3.38 -7.89 -15.37
N GLU A 363 -2.52 -7.35 -14.51
CA GLU A 363 -2.94 -6.55 -13.34
C GLU A 363 -2.62 -5.06 -13.49
N ALA A 364 -1.56 -4.72 -14.21
CA ALA A 364 -1.16 -3.33 -14.39
C ALA A 364 -0.60 -3.08 -15.79
N GLY A 365 -1.01 -1.98 -16.40
CA GLY A 365 -0.56 -1.58 -17.74
C GLY A 365 -0.86 -2.65 -18.79
N TYR A 366 0.16 -3.02 -19.55
CA TYR A 366 0.13 -4.09 -20.53
C TYR A 366 1.04 -5.26 -20.14
N VAL A 367 1.45 -5.34 -18.88
CA VAL A 367 2.39 -6.35 -18.40
C VAL A 367 1.65 -7.65 -18.13
N PRO A 368 1.92 -8.72 -18.90
CA PRO A 368 1.42 -10.04 -18.55
C PRO A 368 2.06 -10.49 -17.24
N MET A 369 1.25 -11.03 -16.36
CA MET A 369 1.75 -11.61 -15.11
C MET A 369 2.54 -12.90 -15.40
N PRO A 370 3.46 -13.30 -14.50
CA PRO A 370 4.28 -14.49 -14.72
C PRO A 370 3.45 -15.74 -14.97
N SER A 371 3.89 -16.53 -15.94
CA SER A 371 3.40 -17.89 -16.21
C SER A 371 3.60 -18.81 -15.01
N SER A 372 3.18 -20.07 -15.14
CA SER A 372 3.37 -21.06 -14.09
C SER A 372 4.86 -21.17 -13.71
N SER A 373 5.14 -21.27 -12.42
CA SER A 373 6.50 -21.39 -11.91
C SER A 373 6.59 -22.31 -10.70
N LEU A 374 7.72 -23.03 -10.60
CA LEU A 374 8.04 -23.88 -9.46
C LEU A 374 9.32 -23.37 -8.80
N LEU A 375 9.24 -23.03 -7.52
CA LEU A 375 10.34 -22.50 -6.73
C LEU A 375 10.70 -23.46 -5.60
N PHE A 376 12.00 -23.65 -5.40
CA PHE A 376 12.55 -24.42 -4.29
C PHE A 376 13.30 -23.49 -3.35
N GLY A 377 13.02 -23.58 -2.07
CA GLY A 377 13.67 -22.79 -1.03
C GLY A 377 14.22 -23.66 0.10
N MET A 378 15.32 -23.23 0.68
CA MET A 378 15.90 -23.83 1.87
C MET A 378 16.30 -22.73 2.84
N ARG A 379 15.98 -22.92 4.13
CA ARG A 379 16.33 -22.00 5.20
C ARG A 379 17.04 -22.75 6.31
N PHE A 380 18.18 -22.25 6.71
CA PHE A 380 18.89 -22.69 7.91
C PHE A 380 18.61 -21.76 9.07
N ARG A 381 18.47 -22.32 10.28
CA ARG A 381 18.41 -21.59 11.55
C ARG A 381 19.67 -21.98 12.33
N LEU A 382 20.49 -20.98 12.62
CA LEU A 382 21.71 -21.11 13.43
C LEU A 382 21.38 -20.97 14.91
#